data_27fee936fcc11b5023e7ca12b292538b
#
_entry.id   27fee936fcc11b5023e7ca12b292538b
#
_cell.length_a   1.000
_cell.length_b   1.000
_cell.length_c   1.000
_cell.angle_alpha   90.00
_cell.angle_beta   90.00
_cell.angle_gamma   90.00
#
_symmetry.space_group_name_H-M   'P 1'
#
loop_
_entity.id
_entity.type
_entity.pdbx_description
1 polymer ?
#
loop_
_entity_poly.entity_id
_entity_poly.type
_entity_poly.pdbx_seq_one_letter_code
_entity_poly.pdbx_strand_id
1 'polypeptide(L)'
;HIGALIMLMALSVSVGGVIERSGLMEAVPESFGSVFVAATILFVILVFVGMIMDPFGAVILVSATIAPIAYKNGIDPVHFWMIVLTSFELGYLSPPVALNQLLTRQVVGEKEMDEADAEVRHLSFYYKYERWILPLLVMVPSLLLVVYVPLFFYAK
;
A
#
# COMPACT_ATOMS: atom_id res chain seq x y z
N HIS A 1 -2.23 -10.56 -21.87
CA HIS A 1 -1.95 -10.14 -20.50
C HIS A 1 -1.41 -8.70 -20.41
N ILE A 2 -0.48 -8.27 -21.29
CA ILE A 2 0.08 -6.91 -21.31
C ILE A 2 -0.99 -5.83 -21.48
N GLY A 3 -1.97 -6.07 -22.35
CA GLY A 3 -3.06 -5.11 -22.60
C GLY A 3 -3.92 -4.83 -21.36
N ALA A 4 -4.19 -5.85 -20.55
CA ALA A 4 -4.94 -5.69 -19.31
C ALA A 4 -4.17 -4.83 -18.28
N LEU A 5 -2.85 -5.01 -18.17
CA LEU A 5 -1.99 -4.20 -17.29
C LEU A 5 -1.95 -2.74 -17.74
N ILE A 6 -1.78 -2.48 -19.05
CA ILE A 6 -1.80 -1.10 -19.59
C ILE A 6 -3.14 -0.43 -19.31
N MET A 7 -4.26 -1.15 -19.49
CA MET A 7 -5.59 -0.62 -19.21
C MET A 7 -5.77 -0.31 -17.72
N LEU A 8 -5.31 -1.18 -16.85
CA LEU A 8 -5.35 -1.00 -15.38
C LEU A 8 -4.53 0.24 -14.96
N MET A 9 -3.32 0.41 -15.51
CA MET A 9 -2.49 1.58 -15.28
C MET A 9 -3.17 2.87 -15.75
N ALA A 10 -3.75 2.88 -16.95
CA ALA A 10 -4.45 4.05 -17.48
C ALA A 10 -5.67 4.44 -16.63
N LEU A 11 -6.45 3.46 -16.18
CA LEU A 11 -7.57 3.69 -15.28
C LEU A 11 -7.11 4.22 -13.92
N SER A 12 -6.05 3.67 -13.35
CA SER A 12 -5.52 4.09 -12.07
C SER A 12 -4.99 5.53 -12.09
N VAL A 13 -4.24 5.91 -13.14
CA VAL A 13 -3.81 7.31 -13.35
C VAL A 13 -5.02 8.24 -13.47
N SER A 14 -6.08 7.81 -14.16
CA SER A 14 -7.31 8.58 -14.28
C SER A 14 -8.01 8.77 -12.94
N VAL A 15 -8.09 7.71 -12.13
CA VAL A 15 -8.64 7.76 -10.76
C VAL A 15 -7.80 8.68 -9.88
N GLY A 16 -6.46 8.57 -9.94
CA GLY A 16 -5.55 9.46 -9.24
C GLY A 16 -5.79 10.94 -9.56
N GLY A 17 -5.94 11.27 -10.84
CA GLY A 17 -6.27 12.62 -11.29
C GLY A 17 -7.65 13.12 -10.83
N VAL A 18 -8.64 12.22 -10.68
CA VAL A 18 -9.95 12.56 -10.11
C VAL A 18 -9.83 12.84 -8.61
N ILE A 19 -9.10 12.01 -7.87
CA ILE A 19 -8.86 12.18 -6.43
C ILE A 19 -8.15 13.52 -6.17
N GLU A 20 -7.11 13.82 -6.94
CA GLU A 20 -6.37 15.09 -6.83
C GLU A 20 -7.29 16.30 -7.04
N ARG A 21 -8.13 16.28 -8.09
CA ARG A 21 -9.06 17.37 -8.40
C ARG A 21 -10.28 17.45 -7.48
N SER A 22 -10.63 16.36 -6.81
CA SER A 22 -11.77 16.33 -5.89
C SER A 22 -11.53 17.08 -4.59
N GLY A 23 -10.31 17.52 -4.31
CA GLY A 23 -9.94 18.11 -3.03
C GLY A 23 -9.96 17.13 -1.84
N LEU A 24 -10.09 15.84 -2.10
CA LEU A 24 -10.18 14.83 -1.06
C LEU A 24 -8.92 14.81 -0.18
N MET A 25 -7.78 15.19 -0.76
CA MET A 25 -6.52 15.30 -0.04
C MET A 25 -6.44 16.54 0.85
N GLU A 26 -7.28 17.55 0.64
CA GLU A 26 -7.40 18.72 1.53
C GLU A 26 -7.99 18.34 2.90
N ALA A 27 -8.65 17.18 2.99
CA ALA A 27 -9.10 16.61 4.25
C ALA A 27 -7.95 16.08 5.12
N VAL A 28 -6.76 15.87 4.53
CA VAL A 28 -5.55 15.50 5.28
C VAL A 28 -4.98 16.75 5.95
N PRO A 29 -4.86 16.81 7.27
CA PRO A 29 -4.31 17.99 7.95
C PRO A 29 -2.90 18.30 7.44
N GLU A 30 -2.62 19.58 7.17
CA GLU A 30 -1.28 20.01 6.74
C GLU A 30 -0.24 19.97 7.88
N SER A 31 -0.68 20.00 9.13
CA SER A 31 0.19 20.01 10.29
C SER A 31 -0.31 19.05 11.36
N PHE A 32 0.59 18.23 11.85
CA PHE A 32 0.38 17.31 12.95
C PHE A 32 1.22 17.76 14.15
N GLY A 33 0.73 17.55 15.34
CA GLY A 33 1.42 18.03 16.56
C GLY A 33 2.79 17.36 16.82
N SER A 34 3.13 16.29 16.08
CA SER A 34 4.38 15.55 16.22
C SER A 34 4.69 14.79 14.93
N VAL A 35 5.99 14.66 14.62
CA VAL A 35 6.48 13.86 13.49
C VAL A 35 6.00 12.39 13.59
N PHE A 36 5.95 11.83 14.80
CA PHE A 36 5.44 10.47 15.05
C PHE A 36 3.96 10.33 14.69
N VAL A 37 3.14 11.33 15.07
CA VAL A 37 1.71 11.34 14.71
C VAL A 37 1.54 11.50 13.21
N ALA A 38 2.31 12.40 12.59
CA ALA A 38 2.31 12.58 11.14
C ALA A 38 2.64 11.26 10.43
N ALA A 39 3.75 10.62 10.78
CA ALA A 39 4.16 9.36 10.17
C ALA A 39 3.10 8.26 10.36
N THR A 40 2.49 8.18 11.55
CA THR A 40 1.43 7.19 11.85
C THR A 40 0.20 7.39 10.97
N ILE A 41 -0.30 8.61 10.87
CA ILE A 41 -1.49 8.90 10.06
C ILE A 41 -1.18 8.71 8.58
N LEU A 42 -0.03 9.19 8.12
CA LEU A 42 0.36 9.10 6.72
C LEU A 42 0.57 7.65 6.27
N PHE A 43 1.24 6.80 7.05
CA PHE A 43 1.41 5.41 6.63
C PHE A 43 0.07 4.66 6.55
N VAL A 44 -0.88 4.94 7.45
CA VAL A 44 -2.22 4.34 7.38
C VAL A 44 -2.92 4.76 6.09
N ILE A 45 -2.89 6.06 5.75
CA ILE A 45 -3.45 6.56 4.49
C ILE A 45 -2.77 5.90 3.28
N LEU A 46 -1.43 5.78 3.31
CA LEU A 46 -0.65 5.16 2.22
C LEU A 46 -0.99 3.68 2.02
N VAL A 47 -1.22 2.92 3.10
CA VAL A 47 -1.70 1.53 2.98
C VAL A 47 -3.05 1.49 2.26
N PHE A 48 -3.99 2.35 2.64
CA PHE A 48 -5.30 2.43 1.97
C PHE A 48 -5.19 2.84 0.51
N VAL A 49 -4.32 3.78 0.17
CA VAL A 49 -4.03 4.16 -1.22
C VAL A 49 -3.50 2.95 -2.01
N GLY A 50 -2.55 2.21 -1.43
CA GLY A 50 -2.01 0.98 -2.04
C GLY A 50 -3.05 -0.15 -2.17
N MET A 51 -4.07 -0.21 -1.30
CA MET A 51 -5.15 -1.20 -1.43
C MET A 51 -6.08 -0.95 -2.63
N ILE A 52 -6.18 0.30 -3.10
CA ILE A 52 -7.17 0.73 -4.09
C ILE A 52 -6.52 1.01 -5.45
N MET A 53 -5.29 1.50 -5.46
CA MET A 53 -4.61 1.99 -6.67
C MET A 53 -3.43 1.09 -7.07
N ASP A 54 -3.11 1.11 -8.37
CA ASP A 54 -1.86 0.52 -8.85
C ASP A 54 -0.64 1.41 -8.47
N PRO A 55 0.60 0.86 -8.54
CA PRO A 55 1.81 1.58 -8.15
C PRO A 55 2.02 2.89 -8.90
N PHE A 56 1.72 2.95 -10.19
CA PHE A 56 1.99 4.14 -11.03
C PHE A 56 1.09 5.31 -10.66
N GLY A 57 -0.23 5.07 -10.61
CA GLY A 57 -1.20 6.09 -10.22
C GLY A 57 -1.01 6.53 -8.77
N ALA A 58 -0.73 5.59 -7.87
CA ALA A 58 -0.49 5.86 -6.46
C ALA A 58 0.76 6.74 -6.24
N VAL A 59 1.88 6.45 -6.92
CA VAL A 59 3.11 7.27 -6.79
C VAL A 59 2.88 8.68 -7.30
N ILE A 60 2.19 8.87 -8.43
CA ILE A 60 1.87 10.21 -8.97
C ILE A 60 1.02 10.99 -7.96
N LEU A 61 -0.07 10.38 -7.46
CA LEU A 61 -0.95 11.00 -6.48
C LEU A 61 -0.19 11.40 -5.22
N VAL A 62 0.58 10.48 -4.63
CA VAL A 62 1.32 10.69 -3.38
C VAL A 62 2.40 11.75 -3.55
N SER A 63 3.11 11.77 -4.69
CA SER A 63 4.12 12.80 -4.99
C SER A 63 3.54 14.21 -5.01
N ALA A 64 2.35 14.36 -5.60
CA ALA A 64 1.71 15.65 -5.75
C ALA A 64 1.02 16.15 -4.47
N THR A 65 0.55 15.22 -3.61
CA THR A 65 -0.36 15.56 -2.51
C THR A 65 0.23 15.28 -1.12
N ILE A 66 0.62 14.04 -0.85
CA ILE A 66 1.03 13.59 0.49
C ILE A 66 2.50 13.91 0.80
N ALA A 67 3.39 13.81 -0.19
CA ALA A 67 4.81 14.06 0.03
C ALA A 67 5.12 15.46 0.55
N PRO A 68 4.53 16.56 0.02
CA PRO A 68 4.72 17.90 0.56
C PRO A 68 4.28 18.01 2.03
N ILE A 69 3.17 17.36 2.41
CA ILE A 69 2.65 17.34 3.78
C ILE A 69 3.64 16.62 4.70
N ALA A 70 4.16 15.46 4.29
CA ALA A 70 5.14 14.72 5.05
C ALA A 70 6.41 15.53 5.32
N TYR A 71 6.94 16.20 4.29
CA TYR A 71 8.16 17.03 4.41
C TYR A 71 7.93 18.23 5.30
N LYS A 72 6.77 18.91 5.20
CA LYS A 72 6.38 20.03 6.06
C LYS A 72 6.30 19.62 7.54
N ASN A 73 5.95 18.36 7.81
CA ASN A 73 5.89 17.81 9.18
C ASN A 73 7.23 17.23 9.68
N GLY A 74 8.32 17.43 8.94
CA GLY A 74 9.67 17.05 9.37
C GLY A 74 10.04 15.60 9.12
N ILE A 75 9.30 14.89 8.26
CA ILE A 75 9.68 13.55 7.80
C ILE A 75 10.75 13.71 6.71
N ASP A 76 11.90 13.06 6.90
CA ASP A 76 12.97 13.05 5.90
C ASP A 76 12.48 12.47 4.57
N PRO A 77 12.81 13.07 3.40
CA PRO A 77 12.33 12.63 2.10
C PRO A 77 12.66 11.17 1.78
N VAL A 78 13.87 10.70 2.09
CA VAL A 78 14.26 9.30 1.85
C VAL A 78 13.44 8.37 2.72
N HIS A 79 13.31 8.70 4.01
CA HIS A 79 12.49 7.93 4.94
C HIS A 79 11.02 7.90 4.52
N PHE A 80 10.45 9.03 4.08
CA PHE A 80 9.09 9.08 3.56
C PHE A 80 8.87 8.08 2.41
N TRP A 81 9.77 8.06 1.43
CA TRP A 81 9.62 7.13 0.30
C TRP A 81 9.83 5.66 0.69
N MET A 82 10.63 5.36 1.71
CA MET A 82 10.69 4.02 2.30
C MET A 82 9.35 3.63 2.93
N ILE A 83 8.70 4.55 3.64
CA ILE A 83 7.34 4.35 4.19
C ILE A 83 6.34 4.10 3.06
N VAL A 84 6.37 4.90 1.98
CA VAL A 84 5.50 4.74 0.81
C VAL A 84 5.63 3.34 0.22
N LEU A 85 6.86 2.90 -0.07
CA LEU A 85 7.11 1.60 -0.70
C LEU A 85 6.59 0.44 0.16
N THR A 86 6.89 0.45 1.46
CA THR A 86 6.45 -0.62 2.37
C THR A 86 4.96 -0.58 2.64
N SER A 87 4.35 0.61 2.69
CA SER A 87 2.90 0.78 2.85
C SER A 87 2.14 0.29 1.63
N PHE A 88 2.63 0.59 0.43
CA PHE A 88 2.03 0.14 -0.81
C PHE A 88 2.12 -1.37 -0.96
N GLU A 89 3.28 -1.98 -0.64
CA GLU A 89 3.41 -3.43 -0.68
C GLU A 89 2.43 -4.11 0.28
N LEU A 90 2.27 -3.59 1.50
CA LEU A 90 1.25 -4.07 2.42
C LEU A 90 -0.16 -3.91 1.83
N GLY A 91 -0.44 -2.77 1.18
CA GLY A 91 -1.71 -2.52 0.49
C GLY A 91 -1.99 -3.54 -0.62
N TYR A 92 -1.00 -3.80 -1.48
CA TYR A 92 -1.11 -4.76 -2.61
C TYR A 92 -1.29 -6.21 -2.17
N LEU A 93 -0.86 -6.55 -0.96
CA LEU A 93 -1.09 -7.86 -0.36
C LEU A 93 -2.45 -7.95 0.35
N SER A 94 -3.08 -6.82 0.62
CA SER A 94 -4.29 -6.73 1.45
C SER A 94 -5.59 -6.71 0.61
N PRO A 95 -6.70 -7.33 1.09
CA PRO A 95 -8.02 -7.10 0.52
C PRO A 95 -8.39 -5.61 0.59
N PRO A 96 -9.23 -5.06 -0.32
CA PRO A 96 -10.15 -5.78 -1.19
C PRO A 96 -9.58 -6.19 -2.55
N VAL A 97 -8.58 -5.49 -3.09
CA VAL A 97 -8.08 -5.76 -4.44
C VAL A 97 -7.00 -6.84 -4.41
N ALA A 98 -6.08 -6.75 -3.44
CA ALA A 98 -4.95 -7.67 -3.29
C ALA A 98 -4.21 -7.90 -4.63
N LEU A 99 -3.69 -6.81 -5.19
CA LEU A 99 -3.13 -6.77 -6.55
C LEU A 99 -2.12 -7.91 -6.81
N ASN A 100 -1.27 -8.21 -5.84
CA ASN A 100 -0.28 -9.28 -5.96
C ASN A 100 -0.92 -10.65 -6.11
N GLN A 101 -2.03 -10.92 -5.40
CA GLN A 101 -2.80 -12.17 -5.54
C GLN A 101 -3.49 -12.25 -6.91
N LEU A 102 -4.03 -11.12 -7.38
CA LEU A 102 -4.66 -11.04 -8.70
C LEU A 102 -3.64 -11.33 -9.82
N LEU A 103 -2.46 -10.71 -9.76
CA LEU A 103 -1.39 -10.94 -10.73
C LEU A 103 -0.88 -12.38 -10.69
N THR A 104 -0.71 -12.95 -9.50
CA THR A 104 -0.32 -14.35 -9.32
C THR A 104 -1.34 -15.27 -10.01
N ARG A 105 -2.63 -15.05 -9.78
CA ARG A 105 -3.71 -15.83 -10.42
C ARG A 105 -3.68 -15.72 -11.95
N GLN A 106 -3.36 -14.55 -12.49
CA GLN A 106 -3.23 -14.34 -13.94
C GLN A 106 -2.01 -15.06 -14.56
N VAL A 107 -0.92 -15.18 -13.82
CA VAL A 107 0.32 -15.82 -14.31
C VAL A 107 0.27 -17.33 -14.16
N VAL A 108 -0.14 -17.81 -13.00
CA VAL A 108 -0.20 -19.24 -12.67
C VAL A 108 -1.36 -19.92 -13.41
N GLY A 109 -2.50 -19.26 -13.50
CA GLY A 109 -3.73 -19.78 -14.07
C GLY A 109 -4.79 -20.03 -13.00
N GLU A 110 -6.06 -19.84 -13.37
CA GLU A 110 -7.17 -20.02 -12.43
C GLU A 110 -7.31 -21.46 -11.98
N LYS A 111 -7.11 -22.42 -12.90
CA LYS A 111 -7.28 -23.85 -12.62
C LYS A 111 -6.30 -24.33 -11.56
N GLU A 112 -5.03 -23.99 -11.71
CA GLU A 112 -3.97 -24.35 -10.76
C GLU A 112 -4.18 -23.70 -9.39
N MET A 113 -4.67 -22.46 -9.36
CA MET A 113 -5.00 -21.76 -8.13
C MET A 113 -6.21 -22.38 -7.42
N ASP A 114 -7.24 -22.79 -8.17
CA ASP A 114 -8.43 -23.41 -7.62
C ASP A 114 -8.13 -24.84 -7.10
N GLU A 115 -7.24 -25.60 -7.79
CA GLU A 115 -6.75 -26.88 -7.31
C GLU A 115 -5.97 -26.74 -6.00
N ALA A 116 -5.06 -25.76 -5.90
CA ALA A 116 -4.34 -25.45 -4.66
C ALA A 116 -5.28 -25.04 -3.52
N ASP A 117 -6.31 -24.23 -3.81
CA ASP A 117 -7.32 -23.84 -2.83
C ASP A 117 -8.16 -25.06 -2.35
N ALA A 118 -8.44 -26.00 -3.25
CA ALA A 118 -9.17 -27.23 -2.90
C ALA A 118 -8.36 -28.15 -1.98
N GLU A 119 -7.04 -28.24 -2.18
CA GLU A 119 -6.14 -29.05 -1.35
C GLU A 119 -6.11 -28.58 0.12
N VAL A 120 -6.14 -27.26 0.36
CA VAL A 120 -6.06 -26.69 1.71
C VAL A 120 -7.42 -26.47 2.37
N ARG A 121 -8.52 -26.65 1.64
CA ARG A 121 -9.88 -26.32 2.09
C ARG A 121 -10.33 -27.07 3.34
N HIS A 122 -9.83 -28.29 3.53
CA HIS A 122 -10.16 -29.17 4.66
C HIS A 122 -9.17 -29.05 5.83
N LEU A 123 -8.09 -28.27 5.67
CA LEU A 123 -7.11 -28.06 6.71
C LEU A 123 -7.54 -27.03 7.75
N SER A 124 -6.76 -26.86 8.82
CA SER A 124 -7.05 -25.89 9.87
C SER A 124 -7.07 -24.46 9.32
N PHE A 125 -7.68 -23.54 10.06
CA PHE A 125 -7.86 -22.12 9.69
C PHE A 125 -6.56 -21.48 9.19
N TYR A 126 -5.43 -21.73 9.86
CA TYR A 126 -4.14 -21.18 9.48
C TYR A 126 -3.72 -21.59 8.06
N TYR A 127 -3.69 -22.89 7.76
CA TYR A 127 -3.31 -23.39 6.44
C TYR A 127 -4.25 -22.93 5.32
N LYS A 128 -5.55 -22.86 5.61
CA LYS A 128 -6.55 -22.37 4.66
C LYS A 128 -6.31 -20.92 4.24
N TYR A 129 -5.83 -20.08 5.15
CA TYR A 129 -5.62 -18.65 4.90
C TYR A 129 -4.14 -18.25 4.92
N GLU A 130 -3.22 -19.21 4.88
CA GLU A 130 -1.77 -18.99 4.98
C GLU A 130 -1.26 -17.98 3.96
N ARG A 131 -1.72 -18.04 2.71
CA ARG A 131 -1.33 -17.10 1.64
C ARG A 131 -1.70 -15.64 1.94
N TRP A 132 -2.64 -15.41 2.85
CA TRP A 132 -3.03 -14.07 3.29
C TRP A 132 -2.34 -13.71 4.61
N ILE A 133 -2.32 -14.66 5.54
CA ILE A 133 -1.82 -14.44 6.89
C ILE A 133 -0.30 -14.25 6.89
N LEU A 134 0.43 -15.11 6.17
CA LEU A 134 1.89 -15.09 6.20
C LEU A 134 2.50 -13.79 5.66
N PRO A 135 2.11 -13.28 4.48
CA PRO A 135 2.59 -12.00 3.99
C PRO A 135 2.26 -10.83 4.93
N LEU A 136 1.05 -10.78 5.47
CA LEU A 136 0.65 -9.73 6.41
C LEU A 136 1.44 -9.81 7.72
N LEU A 137 1.69 -11.01 8.23
CA LEU A 137 2.44 -11.24 9.46
C LEU A 137 3.91 -10.80 9.35
N VAL A 138 4.47 -10.83 8.15
CA VAL A 138 5.84 -10.35 7.86
C VAL A 138 5.81 -8.85 7.55
N MET A 139 4.88 -8.39 6.73
CA MET A 139 4.88 -7.01 6.24
C MET A 139 4.47 -5.99 7.30
N VAL A 140 3.52 -6.33 8.19
CA VAL A 140 3.10 -5.39 9.25
C VAL A 140 4.25 -5.04 10.20
N PRO A 141 4.99 -6.00 10.80
CA PRO A 141 6.17 -5.68 11.60
C PRO A 141 7.25 -4.94 10.82
N SER A 142 7.48 -5.31 9.54
CA SER A 142 8.47 -4.65 8.68
C SER A 142 8.09 -3.18 8.44
N LEU A 143 6.83 -2.89 8.16
CA LEU A 143 6.34 -1.52 8.01
C LEU A 143 6.51 -0.73 9.30
N LEU A 144 6.15 -1.29 10.45
CA LEU A 144 6.32 -0.62 11.75
C LEU A 144 7.79 -0.31 12.04
N LEU A 145 8.71 -1.22 11.73
CA LEU A 145 10.15 -0.96 11.84
C LEU A 145 10.59 0.16 10.91
N VAL A 146 10.18 0.15 9.65
CA VAL A 146 10.51 1.19 8.68
C VAL A 146 9.95 2.55 9.11
N VAL A 147 8.72 2.60 9.62
CA VAL A 147 8.09 3.87 10.04
C VAL A 147 8.76 4.45 11.27
N TYR A 148 9.02 3.64 12.31
CA TYR A 148 9.38 4.17 13.62
C TYR A 148 10.88 4.18 13.92
N VAL A 149 11.64 3.19 13.44
CA VAL A 149 13.06 3.11 13.79
C VAL A 149 13.85 4.33 13.33
N PRO A 150 13.74 4.81 12.07
CA PRO A 150 14.47 6.00 11.65
C PRO A 150 14.05 7.28 12.42
N LEU A 151 12.78 7.39 12.83
CA LEU A 151 12.30 8.54 13.59
C LEU A 151 13.05 8.74 14.91
N PHE A 152 13.45 7.66 15.58
CA PHE A 152 14.23 7.76 16.81
C PHE A 152 15.61 8.40 16.63
N PHE A 153 16.15 8.39 15.41
CA PHE A 153 17.47 8.93 15.12
C PHE A 153 17.44 10.40 14.73
N TYR A 154 16.37 10.89 14.08
CA TYR A 154 16.32 12.27 13.60
C TYR A 154 15.13 13.10 14.12
N ALA A 155 14.06 12.52 14.59
CA ALA A 155 12.92 13.22 15.17
C ALA A 155 13.24 13.61 16.62
N LYS A 156 13.89 14.76 16.80
CA LYS A 156 14.16 15.38 18.12
C LYS A 156 13.22 16.51 18.39
#